data_a0024756fe67a3ec606c983e7a55e7f4
#
_entry.id   a0024756fe67a3ec606c983e7a55e7f4
#
_cell.length_a   1.000
_cell.length_b   1.000
_cell.length_c   1.000
_cell.angle_alpha   90.00
_cell.angle_beta   90.00
_cell.angle_gamma   90.00
#
_symmetry.space_group_name_H-M   'P 1'
#
loop_
_entity.id
_entity.type
_entity.pdbx_description
1 polymer ?
#
loop_
_entity_poly.entity_id
_entity_poly.type
_entity_poly.pdbx_seq_one_letter_code
_entity_poly.pdbx_strand_id
1 'polypeptide(L)'
;MKKTVAIFGGDKESTYKQLGKKNGCDVLFHNGKARNGGTVEAFQPLVNKADFCIVLLGSIGHISQDLIKELGKELGKPVIFQPGKGVSAALRKGLDLVEAV
;
A
#
# COMPACT_ATOMS: atom_id res chain seq x y z
N MET A 1 -16.68 -10.20 1.21
CA MET A 1 -16.27 -9.19 0.23
C MET A 1 -14.76 -9.08 0.19
N LYS A 2 -14.19 -8.89 -0.99
CA LYS A 2 -12.77 -8.72 -1.12
C LYS A 2 -12.32 -7.38 -0.58
N LYS A 3 -11.23 -7.39 0.16
CA LYS A 3 -10.58 -6.15 0.59
C LYS A 3 -9.62 -5.67 -0.50
N THR A 4 -9.40 -4.39 -0.55
CA THR A 4 -8.48 -3.77 -1.51
C THR A 4 -7.27 -3.24 -0.76
N VAL A 5 -6.08 -3.56 -1.25
CA VAL A 5 -4.83 -3.06 -0.69
C VAL A 5 -4.08 -2.25 -1.72
N ALA A 6 -3.55 -1.10 -1.32
CA ALA A 6 -2.67 -0.31 -2.16
C ALA A 6 -1.23 -0.60 -1.72
N ILE A 7 -0.41 -1.07 -2.66
CA ILE A 7 1.00 -1.37 -2.40
C ILE A 7 1.86 -0.34 -3.11
N PHE A 8 2.71 0.33 -2.35
CA PHE A 8 3.57 1.39 -2.86
C PHE A 8 5.03 0.97 -2.75
N GLY A 9 5.74 0.99 -3.85
CA GLY A 9 7.15 0.68 -3.91
C GLY A 9 7.45 -0.66 -4.58
N GLY A 10 8.68 -0.81 -5.04
CA GLY A 10 9.12 -2.04 -5.69
C GLY A 10 8.80 -2.09 -7.17
N ASP A 11 9.09 -3.22 -7.79
CA ASP A 11 8.94 -3.41 -9.22
C ASP A 11 8.28 -4.75 -9.57
N LYS A 12 7.72 -5.45 -8.59
CA LYS A 12 7.17 -6.78 -8.78
C LYS A 12 5.65 -6.78 -8.72
N GLU A 13 5.04 -5.95 -9.53
CA GLU A 13 3.60 -5.77 -9.56
C GLU A 13 2.85 -7.11 -9.71
N SER A 14 3.27 -7.95 -10.66
CA SER A 14 2.62 -9.24 -10.89
C SER A 14 2.65 -10.13 -9.66
N THR A 15 3.80 -10.17 -8.98
CA THR A 15 3.97 -10.97 -7.77
C THR A 15 3.04 -10.47 -6.66
N TYR A 16 2.98 -9.16 -6.47
CA TYR A 16 2.13 -8.57 -5.43
C TYR A 16 0.65 -8.82 -5.70
N LYS A 17 0.24 -8.73 -6.96
CA LYS A 17 -1.15 -9.02 -7.35
C LYS A 17 -1.51 -10.48 -7.13
N GLN A 18 -0.58 -11.40 -7.41
CA GLN A 18 -0.78 -12.82 -7.14
C GLN A 18 -0.90 -13.10 -5.64
N LEU A 19 -0.04 -12.49 -4.83
CA LEU A 19 -0.11 -12.62 -3.38
C LEU A 19 -1.42 -12.08 -2.82
N GLY A 20 -1.86 -10.95 -3.32
CA GLY A 20 -3.15 -10.40 -2.93
C GLY A 20 -4.29 -11.34 -3.26
N LYS A 21 -4.29 -11.87 -4.47
CA LYS A 21 -5.32 -12.81 -4.91
C LYS A 21 -5.37 -14.06 -4.02
N LYS A 22 -4.22 -14.60 -3.64
CA LYS A 22 -4.14 -15.73 -2.72
C LYS A 22 -4.77 -15.43 -1.36
N ASN A 23 -4.71 -14.18 -0.93
CA ASN A 23 -5.25 -13.75 0.36
C ASN A 23 -6.63 -13.11 0.25
N GLY A 24 -7.27 -13.21 -0.91
CA GLY A 24 -8.61 -12.66 -1.12
C GLY A 24 -8.65 -11.14 -1.22
N CYS A 25 -7.58 -10.53 -1.70
CA CYS A 25 -7.48 -9.07 -1.85
C CYS A 25 -7.33 -8.66 -3.30
N ASP A 26 -7.88 -7.50 -3.63
CA ASP A 26 -7.53 -6.81 -4.86
C ASP A 26 -6.34 -5.89 -4.57
N VAL A 27 -5.37 -5.84 -5.47
CA VAL A 27 -4.16 -5.04 -5.28
C VAL A 27 -4.13 -3.88 -6.26
N LEU A 28 -3.95 -2.69 -5.70
CA LEU A 28 -3.63 -1.49 -6.46
C LEU A 28 -2.14 -1.22 -6.26
N PHE A 29 -1.41 -1.07 -7.34
CA PHE A 29 0.04 -0.96 -7.26
C PHE A 29 0.54 0.38 -7.78
N HIS A 30 1.52 0.95 -7.08
CA HIS A 30 2.28 2.11 -7.55
C HIS A 30 3.73 1.88 -7.16
N ASN A 31 4.65 2.07 -8.11
CA ASN A 31 6.06 1.79 -7.84
C ASN A 31 6.72 2.79 -6.88
N GLY A 32 6.00 3.81 -6.47
CA GLY A 32 6.53 4.82 -5.56
C GLY A 32 7.41 5.86 -6.22
N LYS A 33 7.71 5.69 -7.49
CA LYS A 33 8.52 6.63 -8.26
C LYS A 33 7.59 7.64 -8.90
N ALA A 34 7.78 8.89 -8.56
CA ALA A 34 7.05 9.97 -9.18
C ALA A 34 8.01 11.11 -9.43
N ARG A 35 7.78 11.85 -10.49
CA ARG A 35 8.59 13.04 -10.75
C ARG A 35 8.40 14.00 -9.59
N ASN A 36 9.49 14.60 -9.15
CA ASN A 36 9.49 15.58 -8.06
C ASN A 36 9.02 15.01 -6.71
N GLY A 37 9.32 13.72 -6.45
CA GLY A 37 9.12 13.12 -5.14
C GLY A 37 7.70 12.68 -4.81
N GLY A 38 6.89 12.48 -5.84
CA GLY A 38 5.51 12.04 -5.63
C GLY A 38 4.55 13.20 -5.43
N THR A 39 3.30 12.99 -5.79
CA THR A 39 2.26 14.01 -5.63
C THR A 39 1.03 13.42 -4.97
N VAL A 40 0.28 14.28 -4.29
CA VAL A 40 -0.99 13.90 -3.69
C VAL A 40 -1.92 13.32 -4.76
N GLU A 41 -1.95 13.92 -5.95
CA GLU A 41 -2.81 13.48 -7.05
C GLU A 41 -2.51 12.05 -7.49
N ALA A 42 -1.24 11.63 -7.40
CA ALA A 42 -0.86 10.27 -7.79
C ALA A 42 -1.28 9.23 -6.75
N PHE A 43 -1.20 9.56 -5.48
CA PHE A 43 -1.40 8.60 -4.40
C PHE A 43 -2.81 8.62 -3.81
N GLN A 44 -3.45 9.78 -3.76
CA GLN A 44 -4.74 9.94 -3.11
C GLN A 44 -5.83 9.00 -3.66
N PRO A 45 -5.99 8.83 -4.98
CA PRO A 45 -7.02 7.91 -5.48
C PRO A 45 -6.79 6.47 -5.04
N LEU A 46 -5.52 6.04 -4.96
CA LEU A 46 -5.19 4.68 -4.54
C LEU A 46 -5.47 4.47 -3.06
N VAL A 47 -5.06 5.42 -2.23
CA VAL A 47 -5.32 5.35 -0.78
C VAL A 47 -6.82 5.38 -0.53
N ASN A 48 -7.54 6.23 -1.24
CA ASN A 48 -8.98 6.37 -1.07
C ASN A 48 -9.74 5.08 -1.41
N LYS A 49 -9.32 4.37 -2.46
CA LYS A 49 -9.96 3.12 -2.89
C LYS A 49 -9.57 1.92 -2.03
N ALA A 50 -8.42 2.00 -1.36
CA ALA A 50 -7.91 0.88 -0.59
C ALA A 50 -8.56 0.79 0.78
N ASP A 51 -8.63 -0.41 1.32
CA ASP A 51 -9.02 -0.62 2.72
C ASP A 51 -7.83 -0.44 3.64
N PHE A 52 -6.63 -0.75 3.15
CA PHE A 52 -5.38 -0.48 3.84
C PHE A 52 -4.26 -0.35 2.81
N CYS A 53 -3.12 0.18 3.25
CA CYS A 53 -1.98 0.43 2.38
C CYS A 53 -0.73 -0.24 2.91
N ILE A 54 0.17 -0.65 2.01
CA ILE A 54 1.48 -1.19 2.34
C ILE A 54 2.53 -0.33 1.66
N VAL A 55 3.51 0.15 2.42
CA VAL A 55 4.64 0.92 1.89
C VAL A 55 5.90 0.09 2.06
N LEU A 56 6.57 -0.21 0.94
CA LEU A 56 7.82 -0.97 0.95
C LEU A 56 8.99 -0.02 1.16
N LEU A 57 9.47 0.04 2.39
CA LEU A 57 10.42 1.07 2.84
C LEU A 57 11.71 1.15 2.03
N GLY A 58 12.23 0.03 1.57
CA GLY A 58 13.47 0.02 0.80
C GLY A 58 13.33 0.48 -0.65
N SER A 59 12.11 0.73 -1.11
CA SER A 59 11.83 0.97 -2.52
C SER A 59 11.17 2.29 -2.80
N ILE A 60 11.04 3.16 -1.82
CA ILE A 60 10.30 4.42 -1.96
C ILE A 60 10.99 5.52 -1.15
N GLY A 61 11.03 6.73 -1.69
CA GLY A 61 11.67 7.86 -1.05
C GLY A 61 10.89 8.40 0.15
N HIS A 62 11.57 9.14 1.01
CA HIS A 62 10.97 9.67 2.24
C HIS A 62 9.78 10.59 1.98
N ILE A 63 9.85 11.42 0.95
CA ILE A 63 8.76 12.36 0.63
C ILE A 63 7.49 11.59 0.30
N SER A 64 7.62 10.54 -0.53
CA SER A 64 6.47 9.70 -0.89
C SER A 64 5.93 8.95 0.32
N GLN A 65 6.82 8.43 1.19
CA GLN A 65 6.39 7.77 2.43
C GLN A 65 5.56 8.70 3.30
N ASP A 66 6.03 9.93 3.49
CA ASP A 66 5.34 10.91 4.31
C ASP A 66 3.98 11.28 3.72
N LEU A 67 3.90 11.45 2.40
CA LEU A 67 2.64 11.74 1.73
C LEU A 67 1.61 10.63 1.95
N ILE A 68 2.03 9.38 1.77
CA ILE A 68 1.13 8.23 1.94
C ILE A 68 0.68 8.13 3.39
N LYS A 69 1.58 8.34 4.33
CA LYS A 69 1.26 8.33 5.75
C LYS A 69 0.19 9.38 6.09
N GLU A 70 0.37 10.60 5.60
CA GLU A 70 -0.59 11.68 5.83
C GLU A 70 -1.94 11.39 5.17
N LEU A 71 -1.93 10.89 3.94
CA LEU A 71 -3.16 10.51 3.25
C LEU A 71 -3.92 9.42 4.00
N GLY A 72 -3.19 8.42 4.51
CA GLY A 72 -3.80 7.37 5.31
C GLY A 72 -4.47 7.92 6.56
N LYS A 73 -3.82 8.86 7.23
CA LYS A 73 -4.39 9.54 8.39
C LYS A 73 -5.65 10.31 8.04
N GLU A 74 -5.60 11.10 6.98
CA GLU A 74 -6.74 11.93 6.56
C GLU A 74 -7.93 11.10 6.13
N LEU A 75 -7.69 9.99 5.46
CA LEU A 75 -8.73 9.13 4.90
C LEU A 75 -9.13 7.99 5.83
N GLY A 76 -8.50 7.90 7.00
CA GLY A 76 -8.80 6.85 7.97
C GLY A 76 -8.40 5.46 7.52
N LYS A 77 -7.32 5.34 6.75
CA LYS A 77 -6.84 4.06 6.23
C LYS A 77 -5.57 3.63 6.95
N PRO A 78 -5.47 2.37 7.43
CA PRO A 78 -4.23 1.87 8.00
C PRO A 78 -3.12 1.83 6.96
N VAL A 79 -1.93 2.24 7.34
CA VAL A 79 -0.75 2.19 6.48
C VAL A 79 0.31 1.34 7.18
N ILE A 80 0.75 0.29 6.51
CA ILE A 80 1.76 -0.62 7.05
C ILE A 80 3.07 -0.34 6.36
N PHE A 81 4.11 -0.02 7.14
CA PHE A 81 5.46 0.19 6.62
C PHE A 81 6.21 -1.12 6.74
N GLN A 82 6.55 -1.71 5.60
CA GLN A 82 7.18 -3.03 5.55
C GLN A 82 8.64 -2.90 5.12
N PRO A 83 9.60 -3.19 6.00
CA PRO A 83 11.01 -3.26 5.58
C PRO A 83 11.24 -4.56 4.80
N GLY A 84 12.10 -4.49 3.80
CA GLY A 84 12.44 -5.64 2.99
C GLY A 84 11.30 -6.11 2.10
N LYS A 85 11.23 -7.40 1.84
CA LYS A 85 10.32 -7.99 0.84
C LYS A 85 9.14 -8.76 1.43
N GLY A 86 8.80 -8.54 2.67
CA GLY A 86 7.78 -9.32 3.38
C GLY A 86 6.34 -8.91 3.08
N VAL A 87 5.95 -8.86 1.80
CA VAL A 87 4.62 -8.43 1.40
C VAL A 87 3.53 -9.35 1.95
N SER A 88 3.77 -10.67 1.98
CA SER A 88 2.80 -11.62 2.51
C SER A 88 2.48 -11.36 3.99
N ALA A 89 3.51 -11.09 4.79
CA ALA A 89 3.31 -10.78 6.20
C ALA A 89 2.55 -9.45 6.37
N ALA A 90 2.88 -8.46 5.55
CA ALA A 90 2.20 -7.16 5.58
C ALA A 90 0.73 -7.31 5.17
N LEU A 91 0.42 -8.15 4.18
CA LEU A 91 -0.95 -8.42 3.77
C LEU A 91 -1.76 -9.02 4.91
N ARG A 92 -1.22 -10.01 5.61
CA ARG A 92 -1.89 -10.64 6.74
C ARG A 92 -2.15 -9.63 7.85
N LYS A 93 -1.14 -8.82 8.16
CA LYS A 93 -1.26 -7.80 9.21
C LYS A 93 -2.34 -6.77 8.85
N GLY A 94 -2.36 -6.32 7.61
CA GLY A 94 -3.37 -5.37 7.16
C GLY A 94 -4.76 -5.95 7.17
N LEU A 95 -4.91 -7.20 6.71
CA LEU A 95 -6.21 -7.88 6.73
C LEU A 95 -6.74 -8.02 8.16
N ASP A 96 -5.87 -8.39 9.09
CA ASP A 96 -6.25 -8.48 10.51
C ASP A 96 -6.75 -7.14 11.03
N LEU A 97 -6.08 -6.06 10.67
CA LEU A 97 -6.47 -4.71 11.10
C LEU A 97 -7.84 -4.30 10.57
N VAL A 98 -8.13 -4.60 9.30
CA VAL A 98 -9.40 -4.16 8.69
C VAL A 98 -10.54 -5.12 8.93
N GLU A 99 -10.26 -6.39 9.26
CA GLU A 99 -11.27 -7.38 9.57
C GLU A 99 -11.63 -7.42 11.06
N ALA A 100 -10.80 -6.86 11.91
CA ALA A 100 -11.01 -6.85 13.34
C ALA A 100 -12.04 -5.82 13.81
N VAL A 101 -12.64 -5.11 12.91
CA VAL A 101 -13.61 -4.06 13.24
C VAL A 101 -15.03 -4.61 13.32
#